data_0b446e1fa408da38859772812871dcde
#
_entry.id   0b446e1fa408da38859772812871dcde
#
_cell.length_a   1.000
_cell.length_b   1.000
_cell.length_c   1.000
_cell.angle_alpha   90.00
_cell.angle_beta   90.00
_cell.angle_gamma   90.00
#
_symmetry.space_group_name_H-M   'P 1'
#
loop_
_entity.id
_entity.type
_entity.pdbx_description
1 polymer ?
#
loop_
_entity_poly.entity_id
_entity_poly.type
_entity_poly.pdbx_seq_one_letter_code
_entity_poly.pdbx_strand_id
1 'polypeptide(L)'
;VIPLGREAQAFTAMMEDSLAEDRHSPVPGLVHRYPDRVLMLVTTQCASYCRYCTRSRIVGDPTQNFNSRDHEAQLEYLRRTPQVRDVLISGGDGLTLAPKLFEKILRGLREIPHIEIIRIGSRVPVFLPQRIDDELCAMLEKYHPLWINLHFNHPNEITPEVSRAVDKLTKAGLPVGNQSVLLAGVNDCVHIQRALVHRLVENRIRPYYLYQCDLVEGSGHFRTPVGKGLEIMEGLRGHTSGYAVPTFVIDAPGGGGKIPVMPNYLISYSDHKVVLRNYEGYITTYEEPQTYERHDEAACTYCQHQRSEPGQSGVLGLLQGERMWIEPKGFSELHTRGNIEAHRLQDPAKWVPFGVGAIEGQSSPTLRVLESGESGENGANGNASADSATDRATPAYAPGEEPRPRDGEPTGSAHGELL
;
A
#
# COMPACT_ATOMS: atom_id res chain seq x y z
N VAL A 1 -8.84 -9.83 18.55
CA VAL A 1 -10.10 -10.29 17.94
C VAL A 1 -11.34 -10.05 18.77
N ILE A 2 -11.22 -9.60 20.02
CA ILE A 2 -12.39 -9.22 20.84
C ILE A 2 -12.76 -7.77 20.52
N PRO A 3 -13.97 -7.50 20.02
CA PRO A 3 -14.39 -6.14 19.68
C PRO A 3 -14.52 -5.27 20.94
N LEU A 4 -14.36 -3.97 20.76
CA LEU A 4 -14.50 -2.95 21.80
C LEU A 4 -15.57 -1.94 21.37
N GLY A 5 -16.18 -1.25 22.33
CA GLY A 5 -17.16 -0.18 22.03
C GLY A 5 -16.62 0.94 21.12
N ARG A 6 -15.29 1.09 21.00
CA ARG A 6 -14.67 2.06 20.08
C ARG A 6 -14.92 1.76 18.61
N GLU A 7 -15.18 0.51 18.25
CA GLU A 7 -15.45 0.11 16.86
C GLU A 7 -16.81 0.59 16.37
N ALA A 8 -17.76 0.87 17.29
CA ALA A 8 -19.05 1.46 16.98
C ALA A 8 -18.99 2.98 16.77
N GLN A 9 -17.82 3.62 16.98
CA GLN A 9 -17.68 5.07 16.84
C GLN A 9 -17.46 5.44 15.37
N ALA A 10 -18.33 6.28 14.84
CA ALA A 10 -18.16 6.86 13.51
C ALA A 10 -16.98 7.84 13.48
N PHE A 11 -16.31 7.95 12.34
CA PHE A 11 -15.27 8.93 12.08
C PHE A 11 -15.44 9.55 10.69
N THR A 12 -14.83 10.70 10.47
CA THR A 12 -14.88 11.41 9.18
C THR A 12 -14.31 10.54 8.06
N ALA A 13 -15.02 10.47 6.94
CA ALA A 13 -14.67 9.67 5.75
C ALA A 13 -14.71 8.14 5.98
N MET A 14 -15.43 7.67 7.00
CA MET A 14 -15.71 6.24 7.18
C MET A 14 -16.47 5.68 5.98
N MET A 15 -16.09 4.51 5.51
CA MET A 15 -16.64 3.84 4.33
C MET A 15 -16.97 2.38 4.66
N GLU A 16 -18.08 1.89 4.15
CA GLU A 16 -18.42 0.45 4.22
C GLU A 16 -17.52 -0.37 3.29
N ASP A 17 -17.34 0.08 2.04
CA ASP A 17 -16.44 -0.49 1.05
C ASP A 17 -15.35 0.52 0.66
N SER A 18 -14.29 0.61 1.47
CA SER A 18 -13.19 1.56 1.28
C SER A 18 -12.41 1.31 -0.01
N LEU A 19 -12.39 0.07 -0.49
CA LEU A 19 -11.66 -0.36 -1.68
C LEU A 19 -12.52 -0.35 -2.96
N ALA A 20 -13.82 -0.05 -2.84
CA ALA A 20 -14.81 -0.08 -3.92
C ALA A 20 -14.81 -1.43 -4.67
N GLU A 21 -14.72 -2.54 -3.92
CA GLU A 21 -14.66 -3.90 -4.49
C GLU A 21 -15.95 -4.25 -5.22
N ASP A 22 -17.11 -3.87 -4.67
CA ASP A 22 -18.42 -4.15 -5.27
C ASP A 22 -18.55 -3.49 -6.64
N ARG A 23 -18.06 -2.24 -6.76
CA ARG A 23 -18.07 -1.49 -8.02
C ARG A 23 -17.20 -2.13 -9.11
N HIS A 24 -16.14 -2.83 -8.72
CA HIS A 24 -15.17 -3.45 -9.62
C HIS A 24 -15.39 -4.97 -9.79
N SER A 25 -16.56 -5.49 -9.38
CA SER A 25 -16.89 -6.92 -9.44
C SER A 25 -17.72 -7.25 -10.68
N PRO A 26 -17.09 -7.73 -11.78
CA PRO A 26 -17.80 -8.13 -13.00
C PRO A 26 -18.66 -9.38 -12.82
N VAL A 27 -18.29 -10.26 -11.91
CA VAL A 27 -19.04 -11.44 -11.47
C VAL A 27 -18.92 -11.60 -9.96
N PRO A 28 -19.83 -12.30 -9.28
CA PRO A 28 -19.81 -12.45 -7.84
C PRO A 28 -18.45 -12.92 -7.33
N GLY A 29 -17.88 -12.18 -6.37
CA GLY A 29 -16.61 -12.52 -5.73
C GLY A 29 -15.36 -12.35 -6.58
N LEU A 30 -15.40 -11.73 -7.74
CA LEU A 30 -14.22 -11.43 -8.54
C LEU A 30 -14.06 -9.92 -8.69
N VAL A 31 -13.00 -9.35 -8.12
CA VAL A 31 -12.71 -7.91 -8.22
C VAL A 31 -11.63 -7.67 -9.27
N HIS A 32 -11.97 -6.95 -10.34
CA HIS A 32 -11.07 -6.63 -11.45
C HIS A 32 -10.80 -5.12 -11.49
N ARG A 33 -9.88 -4.66 -10.63
CA ARG A 33 -9.51 -3.24 -10.50
C ARG A 33 -8.32 -2.87 -11.38
N TYR A 34 -7.36 -3.78 -11.54
CA TYR A 34 -6.12 -3.55 -12.29
C TYR A 34 -6.17 -4.22 -13.65
N PRO A 35 -5.47 -3.70 -14.67
CA PRO A 35 -5.60 -4.22 -16.03
C PRO A 35 -5.15 -5.67 -16.19
N ASP A 36 -4.18 -6.13 -15.39
CA ASP A 36 -3.48 -7.42 -15.55
C ASP A 36 -3.71 -8.41 -14.42
N ARG A 37 -4.49 -8.02 -13.38
CA ARG A 37 -4.68 -8.86 -12.19
C ARG A 37 -6.03 -8.67 -11.54
N VAL A 38 -6.49 -9.74 -10.91
CA VAL A 38 -7.76 -9.79 -10.19
C VAL A 38 -7.59 -10.30 -8.77
N LEU A 39 -8.57 -9.97 -7.94
CA LEU A 39 -8.79 -10.57 -6.64
C LEU A 39 -9.98 -11.52 -6.76
N MET A 40 -9.78 -12.80 -6.41
CA MET A 40 -10.77 -13.84 -6.43
C MET A 40 -11.17 -14.21 -5.00
N LEU A 41 -12.38 -13.86 -4.59
CA LEU A 41 -12.95 -14.18 -3.30
C LEU A 41 -13.59 -15.56 -3.40
N VAL A 42 -13.07 -16.52 -2.64
CA VAL A 42 -13.49 -17.91 -2.75
C VAL A 42 -14.37 -18.38 -1.59
N THR A 43 -14.40 -17.62 -0.50
CA THR A 43 -15.21 -17.89 0.70
C THR A 43 -15.39 -16.62 1.53
N THR A 44 -16.45 -16.54 2.33
CA THR A 44 -16.61 -15.52 3.38
C THR A 44 -16.17 -16.01 4.75
N GLN A 45 -15.81 -17.30 4.87
CA GLN A 45 -15.32 -17.87 6.13
C GLN A 45 -13.87 -17.48 6.41
N CYS A 46 -13.55 -17.30 7.68
CA CYS A 46 -12.23 -16.92 8.14
C CYS A 46 -11.87 -17.68 9.42
N ALA A 47 -10.57 -17.96 9.62
CA ALA A 47 -10.07 -18.51 10.88
C ALA A 47 -10.01 -17.45 12.00
N SER A 48 -10.08 -16.18 11.66
CA SER A 48 -10.06 -15.06 12.61
C SER A 48 -10.75 -13.84 12.00
N TYR A 49 -11.56 -13.18 12.82
CA TYR A 49 -12.22 -11.92 12.43
C TYR A 49 -11.37 -10.75 12.86
N CYS A 50 -10.57 -10.23 11.92
CA CYS A 50 -9.69 -9.08 12.16
C CYS A 50 -10.54 -7.81 12.39
N ARG A 51 -10.28 -7.09 13.48
CA ARG A 51 -11.04 -5.89 13.87
C ARG A 51 -10.89 -4.70 12.90
N TYR A 52 -9.89 -4.74 12.02
CA TYR A 52 -9.60 -3.76 10.97
C TYR A 52 -9.87 -4.34 9.56
N CYS A 53 -10.70 -5.37 9.46
CA CYS A 53 -10.95 -6.07 8.20
C CYS A 53 -11.71 -5.16 7.22
N THR A 54 -11.14 -4.95 6.03
CA THR A 54 -11.76 -4.16 4.95
C THR A 54 -13.00 -4.84 4.35
N ARG A 55 -13.20 -6.12 4.64
CA ARG A 55 -14.35 -6.92 4.20
C ARG A 55 -15.25 -7.37 5.34
N SER A 56 -15.21 -6.67 6.49
CA SER A 56 -16.07 -6.97 7.64
C SER A 56 -17.56 -7.02 7.28
N ARG A 57 -17.98 -6.28 6.24
CA ARG A 57 -19.36 -6.27 5.71
C ARG A 57 -19.82 -7.61 5.15
N ILE A 58 -18.90 -8.50 4.71
CA ILE A 58 -19.24 -9.79 4.11
C ILE A 58 -18.63 -10.99 4.85
N VAL A 59 -17.49 -10.79 5.52
CA VAL A 59 -16.77 -11.88 6.18
C VAL A 59 -17.54 -12.39 7.39
N GLY A 60 -17.79 -13.69 7.43
CA GLY A 60 -18.56 -14.35 8.49
C GLY A 60 -20.06 -14.45 8.21
N ASP A 61 -20.56 -13.82 7.15
CA ASP A 61 -21.96 -13.96 6.73
C ASP A 61 -22.12 -15.20 5.81
N PRO A 62 -22.78 -16.27 6.27
CA PRO A 62 -22.96 -17.47 5.46
C PRO A 62 -23.90 -17.25 4.27
N THR A 63 -24.75 -16.22 4.30
CA THR A 63 -25.68 -15.91 3.21
C THR A 63 -24.97 -15.32 1.99
N GLN A 64 -23.81 -14.70 2.21
CA GLN A 64 -22.96 -14.10 1.18
C GLN A 64 -21.81 -15.04 0.74
N ASN A 65 -21.76 -16.29 1.21
CA ASN A 65 -20.69 -17.21 0.87
C ASN A 65 -20.77 -17.64 -0.59
N PHE A 66 -19.59 -17.81 -1.21
CA PHE A 66 -19.46 -18.21 -2.60
C PHE A 66 -19.61 -19.73 -2.76
N ASN A 67 -20.36 -20.13 -3.77
CA ASN A 67 -20.64 -21.52 -4.09
C ASN A 67 -19.94 -21.97 -5.37
N SER A 68 -20.11 -23.22 -5.76
CA SER A 68 -19.45 -23.79 -6.94
C SER A 68 -19.88 -23.13 -8.26
N ARG A 69 -21.08 -22.54 -8.35
CA ARG A 69 -21.53 -21.79 -9.54
C ARG A 69 -20.79 -20.46 -9.63
N ASP A 70 -20.59 -19.79 -8.49
CA ASP A 70 -19.84 -18.54 -8.43
C ASP A 70 -18.38 -18.76 -8.82
N HIS A 71 -17.75 -19.83 -8.30
CA HIS A 71 -16.37 -20.18 -8.69
C HIS A 71 -16.26 -20.49 -10.19
N GLU A 72 -17.24 -21.15 -10.80
CA GLU A 72 -17.21 -21.41 -12.24
C GLU A 72 -17.42 -20.12 -13.05
N ALA A 73 -18.29 -19.22 -12.60
CA ALA A 73 -18.46 -17.92 -13.24
C ALA A 73 -17.19 -17.08 -13.19
N GLN A 74 -16.44 -17.13 -12.05
CA GLN A 74 -15.14 -16.47 -11.91
C GLN A 74 -14.11 -17.05 -12.88
N LEU A 75 -14.00 -18.38 -12.99
CA LEU A 75 -13.08 -19.05 -13.92
C LEU A 75 -13.45 -18.74 -15.37
N GLU A 76 -14.73 -18.76 -15.70
CA GLU A 76 -15.20 -18.45 -17.06
C GLU A 76 -14.90 -16.98 -17.46
N TYR A 77 -15.07 -16.04 -16.52
CA TYR A 77 -14.65 -14.66 -16.74
C TYR A 77 -13.14 -14.57 -17.06
N LEU A 78 -12.32 -15.28 -16.29
CA LEU A 78 -10.87 -15.32 -16.48
C LEU A 78 -10.49 -15.90 -17.85
N ARG A 79 -11.12 -17.01 -18.29
CA ARG A 79 -10.89 -17.61 -19.62
C ARG A 79 -11.12 -16.63 -20.76
N ARG A 80 -12.10 -15.71 -20.60
CA ARG A 80 -12.45 -14.69 -21.59
C ARG A 80 -11.65 -13.39 -21.47
N THR A 81 -10.76 -13.29 -20.48
CA THR A 81 -10.04 -12.05 -20.17
C THR A 81 -8.52 -12.29 -20.23
N PRO A 82 -7.94 -12.45 -21.44
CA PRO A 82 -6.54 -12.87 -21.60
C PRO A 82 -5.50 -11.86 -21.11
N GLN A 83 -5.87 -10.62 -20.87
CA GLN A 83 -5.00 -9.62 -20.25
C GLN A 83 -4.74 -9.86 -18.76
N VAL A 84 -5.56 -10.65 -18.07
CA VAL A 84 -5.34 -11.03 -16.67
C VAL A 84 -4.30 -12.15 -16.59
N ARG A 85 -3.17 -11.85 -15.99
CA ARG A 85 -2.03 -12.76 -15.80
C ARG A 85 -1.86 -13.21 -14.35
N ASP A 86 -2.45 -12.47 -13.41
CA ASP A 86 -2.21 -12.62 -11.98
C ASP A 86 -3.55 -12.72 -11.22
N VAL A 87 -3.73 -13.79 -10.46
CA VAL A 87 -4.91 -14.01 -9.64
C VAL A 87 -4.52 -14.10 -8.17
N LEU A 88 -5.06 -13.21 -7.34
CA LEU A 88 -4.95 -13.28 -5.89
C LEU A 88 -6.18 -13.97 -5.30
N ILE A 89 -6.01 -15.16 -4.78
CA ILE A 89 -7.05 -15.88 -4.04
C ILE A 89 -7.13 -15.31 -2.61
N SER A 90 -8.35 -14.94 -2.21
CA SER A 90 -8.65 -14.34 -0.90
C SER A 90 -10.14 -14.60 -0.55
N GLY A 91 -10.76 -13.66 0.15
CA GLY A 91 -12.16 -13.73 0.58
C GLY A 91 -12.27 -13.38 2.06
N GLY A 92 -12.82 -14.28 2.86
CA GLY A 92 -12.46 -14.44 4.26
C GLY A 92 -11.01 -14.94 4.27
N ASP A 93 -10.81 -16.24 4.30
CA ASP A 93 -9.48 -16.82 4.11
C ASP A 93 -9.59 -18.14 3.32
N GLY A 94 -9.01 -18.16 2.11
CA GLY A 94 -9.12 -19.31 1.20
C GLY A 94 -8.57 -20.63 1.77
N LEU A 95 -7.61 -20.57 2.70
CA LEU A 95 -7.07 -21.79 3.34
C LEU A 95 -8.03 -22.42 4.37
N THR A 96 -9.16 -21.78 4.67
CA THR A 96 -10.24 -22.39 5.48
C THR A 96 -11.11 -23.35 4.67
N LEU A 97 -11.07 -23.28 3.34
CA LEU A 97 -11.82 -24.19 2.48
C LEU A 97 -11.37 -25.66 2.67
N ALA A 98 -12.30 -26.58 2.43
CA ALA A 98 -11.95 -27.99 2.34
C ALA A 98 -10.90 -28.21 1.25
N PRO A 99 -9.86 -29.06 1.49
CA PRO A 99 -8.74 -29.26 0.55
C PRO A 99 -9.18 -29.57 -0.88
N LYS A 100 -10.15 -30.46 -1.05
CA LYS A 100 -10.67 -30.83 -2.37
C LYS A 100 -11.30 -29.68 -3.15
N LEU A 101 -11.99 -28.77 -2.45
CA LEU A 101 -12.59 -27.59 -3.09
C LEU A 101 -11.51 -26.58 -3.47
N PHE A 102 -10.56 -26.35 -2.58
CA PHE A 102 -9.44 -25.45 -2.85
C PHE A 102 -8.58 -25.95 -4.01
N GLU A 103 -8.27 -27.26 -4.04
CA GLU A 103 -7.55 -27.90 -5.14
C GLU A 103 -8.30 -27.78 -6.48
N LYS A 104 -9.65 -27.90 -6.48
CA LYS A 104 -10.47 -27.71 -7.69
C LYS A 104 -10.28 -26.29 -8.25
N ILE A 105 -10.26 -25.27 -7.39
CA ILE A 105 -10.06 -23.87 -7.80
C ILE A 105 -8.65 -23.70 -8.39
N LEU A 106 -7.61 -24.18 -7.71
CA LEU A 106 -6.22 -24.09 -8.19
C LEU A 106 -6.04 -24.74 -9.54
N ARG A 107 -6.62 -25.94 -9.72
CA ARG A 107 -6.61 -26.67 -10.99
C ARG A 107 -7.27 -25.86 -12.10
N GLY A 108 -8.49 -25.35 -11.84
CA GLY A 108 -9.22 -24.53 -12.82
C GLY A 108 -8.45 -23.28 -13.24
N LEU A 109 -7.71 -22.65 -12.32
CA LEU A 109 -6.84 -21.52 -12.63
C LEU A 109 -5.63 -21.95 -13.48
N ARG A 110 -4.99 -23.09 -13.19
CA ARG A 110 -3.82 -23.59 -13.95
C ARG A 110 -4.18 -24.11 -15.34
N GLU A 111 -5.43 -24.48 -15.59
CA GLU A 111 -5.94 -24.82 -16.90
C GLU A 111 -6.11 -23.59 -17.82
N ILE A 112 -6.01 -22.37 -17.31
CA ILE A 112 -6.10 -21.13 -18.07
C ILE A 112 -4.67 -20.68 -18.49
N PRO A 113 -4.29 -20.76 -19.80
CA PRO A 113 -2.90 -20.63 -20.21
C PRO A 113 -2.24 -19.28 -19.92
N HIS A 114 -3.02 -18.18 -19.89
CA HIS A 114 -2.51 -16.84 -19.65
C HIS A 114 -2.42 -16.47 -18.18
N ILE A 115 -2.87 -17.32 -17.24
CA ILE A 115 -2.67 -17.12 -15.81
C ILE A 115 -1.27 -17.60 -15.44
N GLU A 116 -0.35 -16.66 -15.31
CA GLU A 116 1.04 -16.93 -14.99
C GLU A 116 1.28 -17.03 -13.48
N ILE A 117 0.64 -16.15 -12.71
CA ILE A 117 0.84 -16.01 -11.27
C ILE A 117 -0.44 -16.31 -10.52
N ILE A 118 -0.37 -17.24 -9.56
CA ILE A 118 -1.44 -17.44 -8.56
C ILE A 118 -0.85 -17.06 -7.21
N ARG A 119 -1.53 -16.17 -6.50
CA ARG A 119 -1.17 -15.74 -5.15
C ARG A 119 -2.27 -16.12 -4.17
N ILE A 120 -1.88 -16.51 -2.97
CA ILE A 120 -2.79 -16.82 -1.87
C ILE A 120 -2.56 -15.78 -0.78
N GLY A 121 -3.61 -15.04 -0.42
CA GLY A 121 -3.61 -14.17 0.76
C GLY A 121 -4.21 -14.91 1.95
N SER A 122 -3.45 -15.08 3.03
CA SER A 122 -3.94 -15.86 4.18
C SER A 122 -3.40 -15.38 5.52
N ARG A 123 -4.23 -15.48 6.53
CA ARG A 123 -3.84 -15.31 7.93
C ARG A 123 -3.97 -16.62 8.74
N VAL A 124 -4.35 -17.71 8.08
CA VAL A 124 -4.46 -19.04 8.68
C VAL A 124 -3.17 -19.47 9.39
N PRO A 125 -1.95 -19.28 8.85
CA PRO A 125 -0.75 -19.69 9.56
C PRO A 125 -0.55 -18.98 10.91
N VAL A 126 -1.13 -17.78 11.08
CA VAL A 126 -1.06 -17.03 12.35
C VAL A 126 -2.02 -17.56 13.40
N PHE A 127 -3.26 -17.87 13.00
CA PHE A 127 -4.34 -18.22 13.95
C PHE A 127 -4.61 -19.71 14.05
N LEU A 128 -4.29 -20.44 13.00
CA LEU A 128 -4.52 -21.90 12.91
C LEU A 128 -3.32 -22.57 12.21
N PRO A 129 -2.09 -22.48 12.78
CA PRO A 129 -0.89 -23.04 12.15
C PRO A 129 -1.00 -24.55 11.89
N GLN A 130 -1.82 -25.28 12.66
CA GLN A 130 -2.07 -26.72 12.49
C GLN A 130 -2.73 -27.06 11.15
N ARG A 131 -3.41 -26.08 10.52
CA ARG A 131 -4.01 -26.25 9.18
C ARG A 131 -2.95 -26.38 8.08
N ILE A 132 -1.71 -25.94 8.36
CA ILE A 132 -0.59 -26.08 7.44
C ILE A 132 0.05 -27.46 7.71
N ASP A 133 -0.61 -28.47 7.22
CA ASP A 133 -0.16 -29.85 7.29
C ASP A 133 0.60 -30.27 6.02
N ASP A 134 1.15 -31.47 6.02
CA ASP A 134 1.96 -31.98 4.91
C ASP A 134 1.07 -32.30 3.68
N GLU A 135 -0.20 -32.68 3.89
CA GLU A 135 -1.17 -32.93 2.81
C GLU A 135 -1.48 -31.64 2.05
N LEU A 136 -1.74 -30.53 2.76
CA LEU A 136 -1.95 -29.24 2.16
C LEU A 136 -0.70 -28.80 1.37
N CYS A 137 0.49 -28.91 1.96
CA CYS A 137 1.74 -28.52 1.31
C CYS A 137 1.98 -29.34 0.04
N ALA A 138 1.85 -30.65 0.09
CA ALA A 138 1.97 -31.54 -1.07
C ALA A 138 0.93 -31.24 -2.16
N MET A 139 -0.26 -30.80 -1.78
CA MET A 139 -1.28 -30.37 -2.73
C MET A 139 -0.86 -29.06 -3.41
N LEU A 140 -0.37 -28.08 -2.65
CA LEU A 140 0.05 -26.78 -3.19
C LEU A 140 1.23 -26.91 -4.16
N GLU A 141 2.18 -27.79 -3.89
CA GLU A 141 3.34 -28.08 -4.77
C GLU A 141 2.95 -28.41 -6.21
N LYS A 142 1.80 -29.04 -6.44
CA LYS A 142 1.33 -29.45 -7.77
C LYS A 142 0.97 -28.27 -8.68
N TYR A 143 0.76 -27.08 -8.10
CA TYR A 143 0.18 -25.93 -8.81
C TYR A 143 1.15 -24.74 -8.93
N HIS A 144 2.46 -24.98 -8.81
CA HIS A 144 3.45 -23.92 -9.02
C HIS A 144 3.38 -23.30 -10.44
N PRO A 145 3.78 -22.01 -10.58
CA PRO A 145 4.29 -21.12 -9.53
C PRO A 145 3.17 -20.54 -8.65
N LEU A 146 3.20 -20.86 -7.35
CA LEU A 146 2.33 -20.30 -6.33
C LEU A 146 3.09 -19.36 -5.41
N TRP A 147 2.47 -18.26 -5.02
CA TRP A 147 2.97 -17.29 -4.06
C TRP A 147 2.01 -17.21 -2.88
N ILE A 148 2.52 -17.04 -1.68
CA ILE A 148 1.68 -16.84 -0.50
C ILE A 148 2.06 -15.57 0.22
N ASN A 149 1.07 -14.72 0.51
CA ASN A 149 1.22 -13.53 1.33
C ASN A 149 0.51 -13.75 2.66
N LEU A 150 1.30 -13.78 3.71
CA LEU A 150 0.82 -13.89 5.09
C LEU A 150 0.52 -12.50 5.64
N HIS A 151 -0.13 -12.45 6.80
CA HIS A 151 -0.55 -11.21 7.41
C HIS A 151 -0.20 -11.20 8.91
N PHE A 152 1.05 -10.79 9.20
CA PHE A 152 1.56 -10.53 10.54
C PHE A 152 1.59 -9.04 10.81
N ASN A 153 1.13 -8.61 11.97
CA ASN A 153 1.16 -7.22 12.40
C ASN A 153 2.08 -6.98 13.60
N HIS A 154 2.44 -8.02 14.34
CA HIS A 154 3.25 -7.89 15.55
C HIS A 154 4.23 -9.07 15.68
N PRO A 155 5.46 -8.86 16.21
CA PRO A 155 6.44 -9.93 16.37
C PRO A 155 5.95 -11.07 17.27
N ASN A 156 5.06 -10.82 18.23
CA ASN A 156 4.49 -11.83 19.11
C ASN A 156 3.56 -12.83 18.39
N GLU A 157 3.13 -12.54 17.18
CA GLU A 157 2.35 -13.48 16.36
C GLU A 157 3.21 -14.61 15.77
N ILE A 158 4.55 -14.45 15.77
CA ILE A 158 5.49 -15.44 15.24
C ILE A 158 5.92 -16.38 16.39
N THR A 159 5.05 -17.33 16.68
CA THR A 159 5.30 -18.40 17.69
C THR A 159 6.11 -19.54 17.07
N PRO A 160 6.65 -20.49 17.87
CA PRO A 160 7.30 -21.70 17.35
C PRO A 160 6.40 -22.53 16.44
N GLU A 161 5.10 -22.62 16.70
CA GLU A 161 4.11 -23.31 15.88
C GLU A 161 3.96 -22.65 14.52
N VAL A 162 3.86 -21.32 14.51
CA VAL A 162 3.80 -20.50 13.29
C VAL A 162 5.07 -20.67 12.47
N SER A 163 6.24 -20.60 13.12
CA SER A 163 7.53 -20.81 12.43
C SER A 163 7.61 -22.18 11.74
N ARG A 164 7.13 -23.24 12.41
CA ARG A 164 7.04 -24.58 11.81
C ARG A 164 6.09 -24.63 10.62
N ALA A 165 4.93 -23.97 10.71
CA ALA A 165 3.96 -23.89 9.62
C ALA A 165 4.55 -23.17 8.40
N VAL A 166 5.22 -22.03 8.62
CA VAL A 166 5.90 -21.28 7.55
C VAL A 166 7.05 -22.09 6.95
N ASP A 167 7.82 -22.82 7.76
CA ASP A 167 8.89 -23.68 7.27
C ASP A 167 8.35 -24.75 6.31
N LYS A 168 7.19 -25.34 6.58
CA LYS A 168 6.52 -26.28 5.67
C LYS A 168 6.15 -25.61 4.34
N LEU A 169 5.56 -24.41 4.36
CA LEU A 169 5.20 -23.68 3.15
C LEU A 169 6.45 -23.34 2.31
N THR A 170 7.53 -22.90 2.94
CA THR A 170 8.78 -22.57 2.24
C THR A 170 9.49 -23.80 1.69
N LYS A 171 9.43 -24.96 2.38
CA LYS A 171 9.93 -26.24 1.90
C LYS A 171 9.12 -26.80 0.73
N ALA A 172 7.83 -26.52 0.72
CA ALA A 172 6.94 -26.80 -0.41
C ALA A 172 7.16 -25.84 -1.60
N GLY A 173 8.23 -25.03 -1.59
CA GLY A 173 8.62 -24.17 -2.69
C GLY A 173 7.81 -22.88 -2.85
N LEU A 174 6.96 -22.52 -1.88
CA LEU A 174 6.19 -21.27 -1.96
C LEU A 174 7.05 -20.08 -1.53
N PRO A 175 7.25 -19.06 -2.36
CA PRO A 175 7.75 -17.77 -1.92
C PRO A 175 6.74 -17.13 -0.95
N VAL A 176 7.24 -16.73 0.24
CA VAL A 176 6.39 -16.23 1.32
C VAL A 176 6.64 -14.74 1.52
N GLY A 177 5.58 -13.94 1.39
CA GLY A 177 5.56 -12.51 1.70
C GLY A 177 4.72 -12.19 2.92
N ASN A 178 4.93 -10.99 3.49
CA ASN A 178 4.08 -10.47 4.56
C ASN A 178 3.46 -9.13 4.19
N GLN A 179 2.19 -8.98 4.50
CA GLN A 179 1.43 -7.75 4.36
C GLN A 179 0.95 -7.33 5.77
N SER A 180 1.57 -6.29 6.33
CA SER A 180 1.17 -5.73 7.63
C SER A 180 0.24 -4.54 7.45
N VAL A 181 -0.61 -4.29 8.43
CA VAL A 181 -1.36 -3.03 8.56
C VAL A 181 -0.79 -2.24 9.73
N LEU A 182 -0.57 -0.94 9.53
CA LEU A 182 -0.12 -0.03 10.58
C LEU A 182 -1.31 0.34 11.47
N LEU A 183 -1.24 -0.07 12.73
CA LEU A 183 -2.35 0.01 13.69
C LEU A 183 -1.92 0.80 14.93
N ALA A 184 -2.64 1.88 15.23
CA ALA A 184 -2.43 2.71 16.41
C ALA A 184 -2.54 1.88 17.70
N GLY A 185 -1.55 2.04 18.60
CA GLY A 185 -1.48 1.34 19.87
C GLY A 185 -1.14 -0.15 19.78
N VAL A 186 -0.79 -0.65 18.58
CA VAL A 186 -0.42 -2.07 18.35
C VAL A 186 1.00 -2.18 17.81
N ASN A 187 1.28 -1.54 16.68
CA ASN A 187 2.55 -1.67 15.99
C ASN A 187 3.05 -0.32 15.39
N ASP A 188 2.55 0.79 15.87
CA ASP A 188 2.88 2.16 15.46
C ASP A 188 4.18 2.70 16.09
N CYS A 189 5.15 1.81 16.26
CA CYS A 189 6.46 2.12 16.82
C CYS A 189 7.56 1.53 15.94
N VAL A 190 8.62 2.32 15.66
CA VAL A 190 9.78 1.89 14.87
C VAL A 190 10.42 0.62 15.45
N HIS A 191 10.51 0.52 16.78
CA HIS A 191 11.13 -0.64 17.44
C HIS A 191 10.32 -1.93 17.27
N ILE A 192 8.98 -1.85 17.37
CA ILE A 192 8.09 -2.99 17.13
C ILE A 192 8.18 -3.41 15.67
N GLN A 193 8.13 -2.46 14.73
CA GLN A 193 8.24 -2.75 13.31
C GLN A 193 9.60 -3.36 12.96
N ARG A 194 10.70 -2.86 13.54
CA ARG A 194 12.03 -3.45 13.36
C ARG A 194 12.09 -4.88 13.88
N ALA A 195 11.57 -5.13 15.07
CA ALA A 195 11.48 -6.48 15.63
C ALA A 195 10.64 -7.41 14.75
N LEU A 196 9.49 -6.92 14.21
CA LEU A 196 8.64 -7.69 13.31
C LEU A 196 9.40 -8.07 12.03
N VAL A 197 10.01 -7.09 11.33
CA VAL A 197 10.65 -7.38 10.04
C VAL A 197 11.88 -8.28 10.19
N HIS A 198 12.61 -8.19 11.33
CA HIS A 198 13.70 -9.12 11.63
C HIS A 198 13.18 -10.54 11.81
N ARG A 199 12.13 -10.73 12.64
CA ARG A 199 11.49 -12.03 12.87
C ARG A 199 10.90 -12.62 11.58
N LEU A 200 10.35 -11.78 10.69
CA LEU A 200 9.85 -12.22 9.40
C LEU A 200 10.98 -12.79 8.53
N VAL A 201 12.07 -12.04 8.35
CA VAL A 201 13.20 -12.47 7.51
C VAL A 201 13.89 -13.71 8.08
N GLU A 202 14.04 -13.80 9.40
CA GLU A 202 14.54 -14.98 10.10
C GLU A 202 13.74 -16.25 9.75
N ASN A 203 12.42 -16.09 9.55
CA ASN A 203 11.52 -17.16 9.14
C ASN A 203 11.33 -17.27 7.62
N ARG A 204 12.22 -16.66 6.81
CA ARG A 204 12.16 -16.66 5.32
C ARG A 204 10.89 -16.03 4.77
N ILE A 205 10.28 -15.09 5.51
CA ILE A 205 9.13 -14.31 5.08
C ILE A 205 9.62 -12.93 4.64
N ARG A 206 9.41 -12.57 3.37
CA ARG A 206 9.76 -11.25 2.85
C ARG A 206 8.74 -10.21 3.33
N PRO A 207 9.13 -9.15 4.09
CA PRO A 207 8.26 -8.00 4.30
C PRO A 207 7.92 -7.37 2.94
N TYR A 208 6.64 -7.43 2.55
CA TYR A 208 6.19 -6.98 1.24
C TYR A 208 5.55 -5.61 1.31
N TYR A 209 4.43 -5.49 2.03
CA TYR A 209 3.76 -4.21 2.24
C TYR A 209 3.55 -3.90 3.73
N LEU A 210 3.66 -2.62 4.06
CA LEU A 210 3.05 -2.02 5.24
C LEU A 210 1.91 -1.13 4.75
N TYR A 211 0.67 -1.47 5.08
CA TYR A 211 -0.51 -0.69 4.71
C TYR A 211 -0.82 0.38 5.73
N GLN A 212 -1.14 1.57 5.29
CA GLN A 212 -1.91 2.50 6.09
C GLN A 212 -3.27 1.86 6.41
N CYS A 213 -3.76 1.99 7.65
CA CYS A 213 -5.07 1.46 8.01
C CYS A 213 -6.17 2.14 7.19
N ASP A 214 -7.02 1.34 6.55
CA ASP A 214 -8.09 1.81 5.67
C ASP A 214 -9.19 2.57 6.42
N LEU A 215 -9.98 3.34 5.65
CA LEU A 215 -11.12 4.11 6.15
C LEU A 215 -12.39 3.26 6.36
N VAL A 216 -12.22 1.98 6.64
CA VAL A 216 -13.32 1.03 6.79
C VAL A 216 -14.03 1.21 8.14
N GLU A 217 -15.30 0.92 8.15
CA GLU A 217 -16.12 0.91 9.36
C GLU A 217 -15.48 0.07 10.48
N GLY A 218 -15.52 0.58 11.71
CA GLY A 218 -14.91 -0.06 12.89
C GLY A 218 -13.40 0.16 13.04
N SER A 219 -12.70 0.72 12.05
CA SER A 219 -11.23 0.88 12.09
C SER A 219 -10.75 2.20 12.70
N GLY A 220 -11.63 3.14 13.02
CA GLY A 220 -11.28 4.52 13.37
C GLY A 220 -10.18 4.65 14.43
N HIS A 221 -10.29 3.88 15.51
CA HIS A 221 -9.35 3.90 16.63
C HIS A 221 -7.99 3.21 16.34
N PHE A 222 -7.87 2.49 15.23
CA PHE A 222 -6.63 1.88 14.76
C PHE A 222 -5.86 2.76 13.78
N ARG A 223 -6.46 3.85 13.32
CA ARG A 223 -5.83 4.70 12.31
C ARG A 223 -4.69 5.52 12.90
N THR A 224 -3.58 5.58 12.18
CA THR A 224 -2.44 6.44 12.48
C THR A 224 -2.38 7.61 11.49
N PRO A 225 -1.72 8.72 11.83
CA PRO A 225 -1.31 9.70 10.82
C PRO A 225 -0.37 9.05 9.79
N VAL A 226 -0.45 9.46 8.52
CA VAL A 226 0.45 9.00 7.45
C VAL A 226 1.92 9.28 7.79
N GLY A 227 2.20 10.40 8.46
CA GLY A 227 3.55 10.75 8.94
C GLY A 227 4.17 9.69 9.86
N LYS A 228 3.35 8.93 10.61
CA LYS A 228 3.85 7.80 11.43
C LYS A 228 4.40 6.66 10.56
N GLY A 229 3.75 6.37 9.44
CA GLY A 229 4.27 5.41 8.47
C GLY A 229 5.59 5.85 7.86
N LEU A 230 5.72 7.13 7.52
CA LEU A 230 6.98 7.71 7.01
C LEU A 230 8.10 7.65 8.06
N GLU A 231 7.83 8.00 9.33
CA GLU A 231 8.77 7.88 10.44
C GLU A 231 9.28 6.43 10.59
N ILE A 232 8.38 5.45 10.53
CA ILE A 232 8.73 4.04 10.58
C ILE A 232 9.63 3.64 9.42
N MET A 233 9.31 4.08 8.21
CA MET A 233 10.11 3.78 7.02
C MET A 233 11.51 4.39 7.09
N GLU A 234 11.66 5.62 7.60
CA GLU A 234 12.96 6.23 7.86
C GLU A 234 13.74 5.47 8.94
N GLY A 235 13.07 5.05 10.02
CA GLY A 235 13.68 4.29 11.11
C GLY A 235 14.06 2.84 10.76
N LEU A 236 13.58 2.31 9.63
CA LEU A 236 13.95 1.00 9.10
C LEU A 236 15.04 1.11 8.04
N ARG A 237 14.91 2.06 7.11
CA ARG A 237 15.83 2.20 5.96
C ARG A 237 17.20 2.67 6.43
N GLY A 238 18.24 1.92 6.06
CA GLY A 238 19.60 2.15 6.52
C GLY A 238 19.92 1.61 7.92
N HIS A 239 18.89 1.26 8.71
CA HIS A 239 19.04 0.71 10.07
C HIS A 239 18.77 -0.81 10.16
N THR A 240 18.43 -1.43 9.03
CA THR A 240 18.31 -2.87 8.87
C THR A 240 18.61 -3.26 7.42
N SER A 241 18.69 -4.57 7.14
CA SER A 241 18.85 -5.07 5.76
C SER A 241 17.76 -4.49 4.84
N GLY A 242 18.13 -4.02 3.66
CA GLY A 242 17.17 -3.58 2.64
C GLY A 242 16.15 -4.67 2.28
N TYR A 243 16.53 -5.95 2.47
CA TYR A 243 15.63 -7.09 2.27
C TYR A 243 14.48 -7.13 3.29
N ALA A 244 14.67 -6.56 4.48
CA ALA A 244 13.69 -6.49 5.56
C ALA A 244 12.77 -5.27 5.48
N VAL A 245 13.03 -4.30 4.61
CA VAL A 245 12.25 -3.06 4.52
C VAL A 245 11.05 -3.26 3.59
N PRO A 246 9.80 -3.15 4.09
CA PRO A 246 8.60 -3.23 3.25
C PRO A 246 8.41 -1.98 2.41
N THR A 247 7.45 -2.02 1.48
CA THR A 247 6.92 -0.81 0.86
C THR A 247 5.71 -0.31 1.67
N PHE A 248 5.77 0.93 2.16
CA PHE A 248 4.63 1.56 2.80
C PHE A 248 3.66 2.05 1.72
N VAL A 249 2.38 1.69 1.84
CA VAL A 249 1.35 1.99 0.83
C VAL A 249 0.06 2.47 1.49
N ILE A 250 -0.63 3.35 0.77
CA ILE A 250 -2.00 3.76 1.07
C ILE A 250 -2.88 3.21 -0.04
N ASP A 251 -3.92 2.48 0.32
CA ASP A 251 -4.97 2.17 -0.63
C ASP A 251 -5.84 3.42 -0.83
N ALA A 252 -5.85 3.94 -2.04
CA ALA A 252 -6.61 5.16 -2.35
C ALA A 252 -8.11 4.90 -2.16
N PRO A 253 -8.79 5.68 -1.29
CA PRO A 253 -10.21 5.51 -1.05
C PRO A 253 -11.04 5.56 -2.33
N GLY A 254 -12.11 4.75 -2.39
CA GLY A 254 -12.97 4.66 -3.56
C GLY A 254 -12.36 3.87 -4.73
N GLY A 255 -11.37 3.02 -4.48
CA GLY A 255 -10.83 2.09 -5.47
C GLY A 255 -9.73 2.67 -6.36
N GLY A 256 -9.03 3.73 -5.91
CA GLY A 256 -7.91 4.32 -6.65
C GLY A 256 -6.66 3.43 -6.77
N GLY A 257 -6.61 2.33 -6.01
CA GLY A 257 -5.48 1.39 -5.98
C GLY A 257 -4.38 1.80 -4.99
N LYS A 258 -3.28 1.06 -5.01
CA LYS A 258 -2.18 1.21 -4.04
C LYS A 258 -1.23 2.33 -4.44
N ILE A 259 -1.04 3.29 -3.54
CA ILE A 259 -0.11 4.40 -3.71
C ILE A 259 1.08 4.19 -2.77
N PRO A 260 2.30 3.93 -3.29
CA PRO A 260 3.49 3.87 -2.48
C PRO A 260 3.82 5.27 -1.92
N VAL A 261 4.03 5.35 -0.61
CA VAL A 261 4.41 6.58 0.08
C VAL A 261 5.72 6.32 0.84
N MET A 262 6.76 7.04 0.46
CA MET A 262 8.10 6.83 1.00
C MET A 262 8.71 8.15 1.47
N PRO A 263 9.68 8.11 2.41
CA PRO A 263 10.45 9.29 2.77
C PRO A 263 11.09 9.92 1.53
N ASN A 264 11.11 11.24 1.47
CA ASN A 264 11.67 11.96 0.34
C ASN A 264 13.21 12.02 0.47
N TYR A 265 13.91 11.26 -0.34
CA TYR A 265 15.37 11.26 -0.44
C TYR A 265 15.88 12.12 -1.60
N LEU A 266 15.03 12.47 -2.55
CA LEU A 266 15.31 13.40 -3.63
C LEU A 266 15.00 14.81 -3.14
N ILE A 267 16.01 15.67 -3.05
CA ILE A 267 15.86 17.08 -2.61
C ILE A 267 15.62 17.98 -3.81
N SER A 268 16.44 17.83 -4.85
CA SER A 268 16.36 18.66 -6.07
C SER A 268 16.83 17.86 -7.28
N TYR A 269 16.27 18.20 -8.42
CA TYR A 269 16.59 17.59 -9.71
C TYR A 269 16.80 18.70 -10.74
N SER A 270 17.86 18.58 -11.55
CA SER A 270 18.13 19.40 -12.72
C SER A 270 18.70 18.55 -13.85
N ASP A 271 18.89 19.12 -15.03
CA ASP A 271 19.42 18.42 -16.19
C ASP A 271 20.87 17.95 -16.02
N HIS A 272 21.58 18.48 -15.04
CA HIS A 272 22.99 18.20 -14.83
C HIS A 272 23.29 17.55 -13.50
N LYS A 273 22.47 17.79 -12.49
CA LYS A 273 22.73 17.33 -11.12
C LYS A 273 21.46 16.97 -10.39
N VAL A 274 21.56 15.92 -9.58
CA VAL A 274 20.54 15.55 -8.61
C VAL A 274 21.11 15.73 -7.21
N VAL A 275 20.36 16.39 -6.32
CA VAL A 275 20.70 16.54 -4.91
C VAL A 275 19.90 15.52 -4.12
N LEU A 276 20.60 14.71 -3.35
CA LEU A 276 20.03 13.57 -2.60
C LEU A 276 20.40 13.68 -1.12
N ARG A 277 19.56 13.14 -0.25
CA ARG A 277 19.91 12.86 1.14
C ARG A 277 19.87 11.35 1.42
N ASN A 278 20.75 10.87 2.27
CA ASN A 278 20.67 9.50 2.77
C ASN A 278 19.81 9.40 4.04
N TYR A 279 19.77 8.22 4.64
CA TYR A 279 19.00 7.93 5.86
C TYR A 279 19.54 8.63 7.13
N GLU A 280 20.82 9.04 7.13
CA GLU A 280 21.46 9.82 8.21
C GLU A 280 21.31 11.33 8.04
N GLY A 281 20.70 11.78 6.91
CA GLY A 281 20.63 13.19 6.56
C GLY A 281 21.86 13.70 5.81
N TYR A 282 22.81 12.83 5.45
CA TYR A 282 23.96 13.22 4.61
C TYR A 282 23.46 13.64 3.23
N ILE A 283 23.80 14.87 2.84
CA ILE A 283 23.40 15.46 1.56
C ILE A 283 24.56 15.31 0.57
N THR A 284 24.27 14.82 -0.62
CA THR A 284 25.23 14.64 -1.70
C THR A 284 24.63 15.02 -3.04
N THR A 285 25.49 15.20 -4.02
CA THR A 285 25.09 15.41 -5.42
C THR A 285 25.45 14.17 -6.25
N TYR A 286 24.61 13.88 -7.23
CA TYR A 286 24.89 12.92 -8.29
C TYR A 286 24.89 13.69 -9.62
N GLU A 287 25.97 13.54 -10.40
CA GLU A 287 26.09 14.17 -11.72
C GLU A 287 25.32 13.36 -12.75
N GLU A 288 24.44 14.02 -13.48
CA GLU A 288 23.74 13.39 -14.61
C GLU A 288 24.68 13.23 -15.81
N PRO A 289 24.50 12.17 -16.63
CA PRO A 289 25.30 11.99 -17.82
C PRO A 289 25.07 13.15 -18.80
N GLN A 290 26.15 13.67 -19.37
CA GLN A 290 26.07 14.76 -20.36
C GLN A 290 25.43 14.31 -21.67
N THR A 291 25.55 13.04 -21.98
CA THR A 291 24.94 12.41 -23.16
C THR A 291 24.29 11.10 -22.76
N TYR A 292 23.06 10.90 -23.20
CA TYR A 292 22.31 9.66 -23.00
C TYR A 292 21.71 9.20 -24.32
N GLU A 293 22.20 8.09 -24.82
CA GLU A 293 21.62 7.44 -25.99
C GLU A 293 20.62 6.37 -25.53
N ARG A 294 19.37 6.56 -25.90
CA ARG A 294 18.35 5.54 -25.68
C ARG A 294 18.65 4.30 -26.51
N HIS A 295 18.23 3.14 -26.02
CA HIS A 295 18.15 1.96 -26.86
C HIS A 295 17.21 2.22 -28.06
N ASP A 296 17.51 1.63 -29.21
CA ASP A 296 16.67 1.76 -30.40
C ASP A 296 15.34 1.01 -30.18
N GLU A 297 14.28 1.78 -29.92
CA GLU A 297 12.92 1.25 -29.73
C GLU A 297 12.41 0.54 -31.00
N ALA A 298 12.88 0.97 -32.21
CA ALA A 298 12.49 0.35 -33.46
C ALA A 298 13.14 -1.02 -33.66
N ALA A 299 14.35 -1.22 -33.13
CA ALA A 299 15.05 -2.49 -33.14
C ALA A 299 14.73 -3.40 -31.95
N CYS A 300 14.18 -2.85 -30.88
CA CYS A 300 13.86 -3.59 -29.65
C CYS A 300 12.59 -4.44 -29.83
N THR A 301 12.72 -5.76 -29.76
CA THR A 301 11.59 -6.69 -29.89
C THR A 301 10.54 -6.47 -28.80
N TYR A 302 10.94 -6.12 -27.58
CA TYR A 302 10.02 -5.84 -26.47
C TYR A 302 9.23 -4.56 -26.73
N CYS A 303 9.85 -3.49 -27.23
CA CYS A 303 9.16 -2.24 -27.56
C CYS A 303 8.20 -2.39 -28.74
N GLN A 304 8.58 -3.18 -29.74
CA GLN A 304 7.74 -3.48 -30.91
C GLN A 304 6.43 -4.18 -30.53
N HIS A 305 6.46 -5.06 -29.54
CA HIS A 305 5.28 -5.79 -29.04
C HIS A 305 4.38 -4.92 -28.14
N GLN A 306 4.90 -3.83 -27.61
CA GLN A 306 4.18 -2.94 -26.70
C GLN A 306 3.87 -1.57 -27.31
N ARG A 307 4.00 -1.41 -28.62
CA ARG A 307 3.63 -0.14 -29.26
C ARG A 307 2.20 0.20 -28.89
N SER A 308 2.10 1.04 -27.88
CA SER A 308 0.88 1.73 -27.51
C SER A 308 0.38 2.50 -28.72
N GLU A 309 -0.91 2.65 -28.83
CA GLU A 309 -1.53 3.45 -29.89
C GLU A 309 -0.82 4.81 -30.03
N PRO A 310 -0.63 5.30 -31.28
CA PRO A 310 -0.04 6.60 -31.52
C PRO A 310 -0.80 7.68 -30.74
N GLY A 311 -0.13 8.40 -29.87
CA GLY A 311 -0.70 9.55 -29.17
C GLY A 311 -0.66 9.51 -27.64
N GLN A 312 -0.04 8.53 -27.00
CA GLN A 312 0.15 8.54 -25.53
C GLN A 312 1.55 8.98 -25.17
N SER A 313 1.80 10.29 -25.20
CA SER A 313 3.11 10.90 -24.88
C SER A 313 3.41 11.03 -23.38
N GLY A 314 2.55 10.50 -22.50
CA GLY A 314 2.79 10.54 -21.04
C GLY A 314 3.07 11.96 -20.50
N VAL A 315 3.94 12.06 -19.50
CA VAL A 315 4.34 13.35 -18.90
C VAL A 315 5.03 14.27 -19.91
N LEU A 316 5.73 13.70 -20.89
CA LEU A 316 6.39 14.47 -21.94
C LEU A 316 5.37 15.30 -22.75
N GLY A 317 4.20 14.75 -23.04
CA GLY A 317 3.13 15.50 -23.73
C GLY A 317 2.54 16.66 -22.94
N LEU A 318 2.57 16.59 -21.61
CA LEU A 318 2.23 17.73 -20.74
C LEU A 318 3.29 18.82 -20.83
N LEU A 319 4.58 18.44 -20.77
CA LEU A 319 5.69 19.38 -20.81
C LEU A 319 5.80 20.07 -22.17
N GLN A 320 5.48 19.39 -23.25
CA GLN A 320 5.51 19.93 -24.62
C GLN A 320 4.23 20.71 -24.97
N GLY A 321 3.25 20.74 -24.07
CA GLY A 321 1.99 21.44 -24.31
C GLY A 321 1.04 20.74 -25.29
N GLU A 322 1.32 19.51 -25.65
CA GLU A 322 0.43 18.70 -26.52
C GLU A 322 -0.86 18.29 -25.80
N ARG A 323 -0.84 18.26 -24.47
CA ARG A 323 -1.95 17.92 -23.59
C ARG A 323 -1.95 18.76 -22.34
N MET A 324 -3.12 19.00 -21.77
CA MET A 324 -3.29 19.67 -20.49
C MET A 324 -3.45 18.72 -19.31
N TRP A 325 -3.78 17.45 -19.56
CA TRP A 325 -3.95 16.41 -18.55
C TRP A 325 -3.63 15.02 -19.11
N ILE A 326 -3.36 14.08 -18.20
CA ILE A 326 -3.16 12.66 -18.53
C ILE A 326 -4.18 11.85 -17.75
N GLU A 327 -4.96 11.05 -18.46
CA GLU A 327 -5.84 10.06 -17.86
C GLU A 327 -5.14 8.69 -17.82
N PRO A 328 -5.25 7.94 -16.71
CA PRO A 328 -4.76 6.57 -16.67
C PRO A 328 -5.43 5.71 -17.73
N LYS A 329 -4.68 4.81 -18.38
CA LYS A 329 -5.24 3.82 -19.32
C LYS A 329 -6.38 3.04 -18.64
N GLY A 330 -7.50 2.91 -19.31
CA GLY A 330 -8.69 2.22 -18.78
C GLY A 330 -9.57 3.08 -17.87
N PHE A 331 -9.18 4.31 -17.54
CA PHE A 331 -10.01 5.19 -16.73
C PHE A 331 -11.32 5.53 -17.44
N SER A 332 -11.25 5.85 -18.74
CA SER A 332 -12.42 6.08 -19.58
C SER A 332 -13.27 4.82 -19.80
N GLU A 333 -12.63 3.65 -19.95
CA GLU A 333 -13.35 2.37 -20.14
C GLU A 333 -14.07 1.92 -18.86
N LEU A 334 -13.50 2.16 -17.69
CA LEU A 334 -14.13 1.89 -16.40
C LEU A 334 -15.30 2.84 -16.13
N HIS A 335 -15.24 4.08 -16.63
CA HIS A 335 -16.31 5.07 -16.48
C HIS A 335 -17.46 4.84 -17.49
N THR A 336 -17.19 4.28 -18.68
CA THR A 336 -18.22 3.97 -19.68
C THR A 336 -19.02 2.70 -19.35
N ARG A 337 -18.48 1.77 -18.56
CA ARG A 337 -19.20 0.57 -18.12
C ARG A 337 -20.20 0.80 -16.98
N GLY A 338 -20.08 1.91 -16.27
CA GLY A 338 -21.06 2.32 -15.26
C GLY A 338 -21.72 3.61 -15.71
N ASN A 339 -22.97 3.56 -16.16
CA ASN A 339 -23.91 4.65 -16.51
C ASN A 339 -23.68 6.01 -15.81
N ILE A 340 -22.48 6.59 -15.93
CA ILE A 340 -22.24 7.98 -15.61
C ILE A 340 -22.26 8.71 -16.96
N GLU A 341 -23.41 9.34 -17.23
CA GLU A 341 -23.61 10.17 -18.42
C GLU A 341 -22.39 11.05 -18.65
N ALA A 342 -21.77 10.90 -19.82
CA ALA A 342 -20.63 11.69 -20.31
C ALA A 342 -20.92 13.22 -20.34
N HIS A 343 -22.13 13.63 -20.04
CA HIS A 343 -22.59 15.03 -20.00
C HIS A 343 -22.03 15.86 -18.83
N ARG A 344 -21.46 15.23 -17.77
CA ARG A 344 -20.93 15.99 -16.62
C ARG A 344 -19.51 16.54 -16.80
N LEU A 345 -18.76 16.06 -17.78
CA LEU A 345 -17.39 16.53 -18.04
C LEU A 345 -17.30 17.70 -19.04
N GLN A 346 -18.41 18.11 -19.66
CA GLN A 346 -18.41 19.21 -20.64
C GLN A 346 -18.73 20.58 -20.03
N ASP A 347 -19.09 20.66 -18.76
CA ASP A 347 -19.41 21.95 -18.12
C ASP A 347 -18.45 22.20 -16.92
N PRO A 348 -17.41 23.03 -17.11
CA PRO A 348 -16.46 23.34 -16.06
C PRO A 348 -17.10 23.97 -14.80
N ALA A 349 -18.29 24.55 -14.94
CA ALA A 349 -19.03 25.16 -13.81
C ALA A 349 -19.67 24.13 -12.88
N LYS A 350 -19.69 22.83 -13.28
CA LYS A 350 -20.25 21.72 -12.49
C LYS A 350 -19.18 20.83 -11.87
N TRP A 351 -17.94 21.23 -11.93
CA TRP A 351 -16.84 20.49 -11.31
C TRP A 351 -16.88 20.64 -9.78
N VAL A 352 -17.34 19.62 -9.09
CA VAL A 352 -17.24 19.53 -7.62
C VAL A 352 -16.02 18.67 -7.31
N PRO A 353 -14.99 19.19 -6.60
CA PRO A 353 -13.86 18.38 -6.18
C PRO A 353 -14.34 17.17 -5.39
N PHE A 354 -13.79 16.00 -5.73
CA PHE A 354 -14.05 14.76 -4.99
C PHE A 354 -13.76 14.99 -3.50
N GLY A 355 -14.77 14.82 -2.64
CA GLY A 355 -14.59 14.82 -1.19
C GLY A 355 -15.28 15.93 -0.40
N VAL A 356 -16.03 16.83 -1.03
CA VAL A 356 -16.84 17.81 -0.30
C VAL A 356 -18.31 17.48 -0.49
N GLY A 357 -18.87 16.72 0.45
CA GLY A 357 -20.32 16.61 0.57
C GLY A 357 -20.92 18.01 0.73
N ALA A 358 -21.89 18.36 -0.11
CA ALA A 358 -22.59 19.61 -0.01
C ALA A 358 -23.25 19.71 1.38
N ILE A 359 -22.75 20.61 2.22
CA ILE A 359 -23.46 21.06 3.41
C ILE A 359 -24.45 22.09 2.90
N GLU A 360 -25.71 21.70 2.81
CA GLU A 360 -26.79 22.65 2.55
C GLU A 360 -26.79 23.69 3.67
N GLY A 361 -26.57 24.96 3.31
CA GLY A 361 -26.85 26.10 4.18
C GLY A 361 -25.71 27.08 4.47
N GLN A 362 -24.58 27.07 3.76
CA GLN A 362 -23.60 28.16 3.90
C GLN A 362 -23.27 28.80 2.55
N SER A 363 -23.53 30.11 2.45
CA SER A 363 -23.17 30.97 1.34
C SER A 363 -21.64 30.95 1.10
N SER A 364 -21.24 30.70 -0.14
CA SER A 364 -19.84 30.69 -0.60
C SER A 364 -19.10 31.98 -0.25
N PRO A 365 -17.88 31.93 0.29
CA PRO A 365 -17.03 33.11 0.38
C PRO A 365 -16.53 33.45 -1.04
N THR A 366 -16.85 34.65 -1.49
CA THR A 366 -16.37 35.24 -2.74
C THR A 366 -14.86 35.43 -2.66
N LEU A 367 -14.10 34.74 -3.48
CA LEU A 367 -12.68 35.04 -3.72
C LEU A 367 -12.59 36.41 -4.37
N ARG A 368 -12.12 37.43 -3.63
CA ARG A 368 -11.71 38.72 -4.23
C ARG A 368 -10.34 38.50 -4.88
N VAL A 369 -10.30 38.61 -6.19
CA VAL A 369 -9.08 38.82 -6.97
C VAL A 369 -8.57 40.21 -6.61
N LEU A 370 -7.36 40.30 -6.05
CA LEU A 370 -6.65 41.54 -5.89
C LEU A 370 -6.07 41.91 -7.25
N GLU A 371 -6.73 42.83 -7.93
CA GLU A 371 -6.13 43.58 -9.05
C GLU A 371 -5.10 44.57 -8.50
N SER A 372 -3.90 44.51 -9.06
CA SER A 372 -2.84 45.49 -8.85
C SER A 372 -3.20 46.77 -9.63
N GLY A 373 -3.39 47.88 -8.90
CA GLY A 373 -3.63 49.21 -9.49
C GLY A 373 -3.15 50.34 -8.59
N GLU A 374 -2.14 50.94 -9.04
CA GLU A 374 -1.52 52.27 -8.89
C GLU A 374 -1.98 53.25 -7.79
N SER A 375 -0.95 53.73 -7.14
CA SER A 375 -0.62 55.10 -6.61
C SER A 375 -1.75 56.12 -6.40
N GLY A 376 -1.75 56.75 -5.19
CA GLY A 376 -2.42 58.03 -4.93
C GLY A 376 -2.33 58.45 -3.46
N GLU A 377 -1.64 59.55 -3.25
CA GLU A 377 -1.25 60.21 -2.03
C GLU A 377 -2.36 60.68 -1.09
N ASN A 378 -1.91 60.93 0.14
CA ASN A 378 -2.34 61.99 1.10
C ASN A 378 -3.36 61.70 2.18
N GLY A 379 -2.89 61.91 3.40
CA GLY A 379 -3.65 62.67 4.37
C GLY A 379 -3.81 62.11 5.77
N ALA A 380 -2.87 62.40 6.59
CA ALA A 380 -2.91 62.93 7.98
C ALA A 380 -3.90 62.36 9.05
N ASN A 381 -3.27 62.16 10.20
CA ASN A 381 -3.71 62.40 11.57
C ASN A 381 -4.49 61.32 12.35
N GLY A 382 -3.86 60.87 13.41
CA GLY A 382 -4.38 61.08 14.76
C GLY A 382 -4.21 59.91 15.73
N ASN A 383 -3.21 60.06 16.54
CA ASN A 383 -3.11 59.78 17.99
C ASN A 383 -3.65 58.47 18.63
N ALA A 384 -2.75 57.82 19.27
CA ALA A 384 -2.54 57.68 20.71
C ALA A 384 -2.74 56.29 21.32
N SER A 385 -1.71 55.92 22.00
CA SER A 385 -1.45 55.26 23.30
C SER A 385 -1.53 53.74 23.30
N ALA A 386 -0.40 53.12 23.47
CA ALA A 386 0.38 52.82 24.68
C ALA A 386 -0.11 51.60 25.43
N ASP A 387 0.80 50.72 25.60
CA ASP A 387 1.25 49.81 26.68
C ASP A 387 0.97 48.36 26.41
N SER A 388 1.84 47.42 26.59
CA SER A 388 3.03 47.22 27.38
C SER A 388 3.65 45.87 27.00
N ALA A 389 4.96 45.87 27.01
CA ALA A 389 5.84 44.74 26.83
C ALA A 389 5.70 43.71 27.97
N THR A 390 5.83 42.39 27.66
CA THR A 390 6.54 41.48 28.56
C THR A 390 7.35 40.50 27.75
N ASP A 391 8.63 40.74 27.83
CA ASP A 391 9.76 39.88 27.57
C ASP A 391 9.63 38.52 28.27
N ARG A 392 9.84 37.42 27.54
CA ARG A 392 10.33 36.20 28.16
C ARG A 392 11.44 35.58 27.34
N ALA A 393 12.61 35.75 27.91
CA ALA A 393 13.88 35.21 27.51
C ALA A 393 13.89 33.69 27.36
N THR A 394 14.51 33.22 26.30
CA THR A 394 15.02 31.86 26.11
C THR A 394 16.28 31.66 26.97
N PRO A 395 16.45 30.54 27.71
CA PRO A 395 17.71 30.24 28.35
C PRO A 395 18.71 29.62 27.37
N ALA A 396 19.90 30.18 27.34
CA ALA A 396 21.09 29.70 26.68
C ALA A 396 21.57 28.37 27.31
N TYR A 397 21.92 27.41 26.49
CA TYR A 397 22.58 26.17 26.88
C TYR A 397 24.10 26.40 26.95
N ALA A 398 24.69 26.17 28.12
CA ALA A 398 26.14 26.16 28.31
C ALA A 398 26.71 24.75 28.03
N PRO A 399 27.93 24.62 27.51
CA PRO A 399 28.55 23.32 27.24
C PRO A 399 29.15 22.75 28.50
N GLY A 400 28.77 21.51 28.84
CA GLY A 400 29.29 20.74 29.96
C GLY A 400 30.13 19.56 29.51
N GLU A 401 31.35 19.57 29.93
CA GLU A 401 32.35 18.55 30.25
C GLU A 401 32.22 17.12 29.71
N GLU A 402 33.30 16.71 29.04
CA GLU A 402 33.63 15.30 28.68
C GLU A 402 33.91 14.45 29.94
N PRO A 403 33.46 13.21 30.00
CA PRO A 403 33.92 12.25 31.02
C PRO A 403 35.19 11.52 30.56
N ARG A 404 36.17 11.47 31.48
CA ARG A 404 37.45 10.77 31.36
C ARG A 404 37.30 9.25 31.27
N PRO A 405 38.25 8.54 30.64
CA PRO A 405 38.21 7.08 30.49
C PRO A 405 38.60 6.40 31.81
N ARG A 406 37.97 5.27 32.11
CA ARG A 406 38.38 4.35 33.19
C ARG A 406 39.33 3.31 32.62
N ASP A 407 40.47 3.20 33.27
CA ASP A 407 41.50 2.19 33.04
C ASP A 407 41.02 0.78 33.39
N GLY A 408 41.51 -0.21 32.64
CA GLY A 408 41.38 -1.62 32.97
C GLY A 408 41.37 -2.56 31.77
N GLU A 409 42.53 -2.77 31.17
CA GLU A 409 42.80 -3.95 30.30
C GLU A 409 42.88 -5.26 31.13
N PRO A 410 42.72 -6.45 30.44
CA PRO A 410 43.88 -7.04 29.79
C PRO A 410 43.65 -7.68 28.43
N THR A 411 44.73 -7.59 27.69
CA THR A 411 45.17 -8.24 26.45
C THR A 411 44.80 -9.71 26.25
N GLY A 412 44.41 -10.05 25.05
CA GLY A 412 44.36 -11.43 24.55
C GLY A 412 44.22 -11.47 23.02
N SER A 413 45.35 -11.66 22.40
CA SER A 413 45.54 -11.91 20.97
C SER A 413 44.92 -13.23 20.49
N ALA A 414 44.32 -13.29 19.32
CA ALA A 414 44.55 -14.37 18.37
C ALA A 414 43.95 -14.06 16.98
N HIS A 415 44.75 -14.26 15.99
CA HIS A 415 44.56 -14.29 14.56
C HIS A 415 43.43 -15.21 14.09
N GLY A 416 42.87 -14.90 12.93
CA GLY A 416 42.07 -15.82 12.12
C GLY A 416 41.40 -15.15 10.94
N GLU A 417 42.03 -15.23 9.85
CA GLU A 417 41.71 -14.93 8.46
C GLU A 417 40.37 -15.45 7.94
N LEU A 418 39.85 -14.67 6.97
CA LEU A 418 39.32 -15.05 5.64
C LEU A 418 37.90 -15.64 5.51
N LEU A 419 37.18 -14.97 4.77
CA LEU A 419 36.29 -15.06 3.60
C LEU A 419 34.95 -14.38 3.84
#